data_f3c69c8665504d383703a76584488fed
#
_entry.id   f3c69c8665504d383703a76584488fed
#
_cell.length_a   1.000
_cell.length_b   1.000
_cell.length_c   1.000
_cell.angle_alpha   90.00
_cell.angle_beta   90.00
_cell.angle_gamma   90.00
#
_symmetry.space_group_name_H-M   'P 1'
#
loop_
_entity.id
_entity.type
_entity.pdbx_description
1 polymer ?
#
loop_
_entity_poly.entity_id
_entity_poly.type
_entity_poly.pdbx_seq_one_letter_code
_entity_poly.pdbx_strand_id
1 'polypeptide(L)'
;MSSHLSPALVRAAHVRASDVHVSFGGRPVLAGVDLVAAQGDRLAVVGENGRGKTTLLRVLAGSLPADRGEVRRAGSVGVADQQLPLGPADTVGDLVDLELAAARDALARLDRAGDALAEGSPGADDAYAAALAEVEALDAWDADRRVGVSLAALDAVTDRARPLGALSVGQRHRVRLACLLGAGHPVLLLDEPTNHLDAGGLDHLTERLRAHPGVVVLVSHDRALLADVATAVVDLDPSGDGRPRVYGGGYAAYVEGRRAERARWEASHAEQVAERQRLADDLSAARNRLRDNWRPDKGHGRHTRATRAPGLVRAVHRRQEELAAHVVAVPPPPTRFAMPDLPGRRGATLLRAAAVTVAGRLARPVDLALEAGDRLVVTGPNGAGKSTLLAVLAGDLEPGAGTVTRAPSVRVGRLGQESDPPGGRTAAELYDERLARSGGSGPGLGELGLLSGHDGRRPVSELSVGARRRLDLALVLAGRPHVLLLDEPTNHLSAALVDELTAALGSTPAAVVIATHDRQLLRDTASWPRLPL
;
A
#
# COMPACT_ATOMS: atom_id res chain seq x y z
N MET A 1 41.10 33.53 26.17
CA MET A 1 40.09 32.48 26.31
C MET A 1 39.27 32.48 25.04
N SER A 2 39.74 31.78 24.04
CA SER A 2 39.09 31.72 22.73
C SER A 2 38.34 30.40 22.66
N SER A 3 37.03 30.48 22.63
CA SER A 3 36.13 29.35 22.44
C SER A 3 36.23 28.88 20.97
N HIS A 4 36.98 27.82 20.73
CA HIS A 4 36.95 27.10 19.46
C HIS A 4 35.63 26.37 19.35
N LEU A 5 34.65 27.00 18.71
CA LEU A 5 33.52 26.34 18.13
C LEU A 5 34.02 25.60 16.87
N SER A 6 34.14 24.29 16.94
CA SER A 6 34.30 23.43 15.79
C SER A 6 33.15 23.66 14.82
N PRO A 7 33.39 24.06 13.59
CA PRO A 7 32.36 24.05 12.57
C PRO A 7 32.37 22.69 11.89
N ALA A 8 32.06 21.63 12.59
CA ALA A 8 31.53 20.43 11.95
C ALA A 8 30.09 20.70 11.57
N LEU A 9 29.87 21.56 10.61
CA LEU A 9 28.71 21.53 9.75
C LEU A 9 28.81 20.27 8.87
N VAL A 10 28.68 19.10 9.49
CA VAL A 10 28.07 17.97 8.83
C VAL A 10 26.73 18.50 8.36
N ARG A 11 26.60 18.80 7.08
CA ARG A 11 25.31 19.22 6.49
C ARG A 11 24.34 18.11 6.85
N ALA A 12 23.47 18.37 7.82
CA ALA A 12 22.53 17.36 8.28
C ALA A 12 21.78 16.85 7.07
N ALA A 13 21.83 15.55 6.86
CA ALA A 13 21.14 14.92 5.74
C ALA A 13 19.68 15.36 5.75
N HIS A 14 19.21 15.89 4.65
CA HIS A 14 17.80 16.26 4.52
C HIS A 14 17.31 16.12 3.09
N VAL A 15 16.02 15.87 2.97
CA VAL A 15 15.29 15.89 1.71
C VAL A 15 14.06 16.75 1.91
N ARG A 16 13.88 17.74 1.06
CA ARG A 16 12.70 18.61 1.05
C ARG A 16 12.11 18.66 -0.34
N ALA A 17 10.83 18.38 -0.46
CA ALA A 17 10.03 18.62 -1.64
C ALA A 17 8.98 19.67 -1.32
N SER A 18 8.78 20.64 -2.21
CA SER A 18 7.83 21.73 -2.06
C SER A 18 7.00 21.89 -3.33
N ASP A 19 5.68 21.77 -3.20
CA ASP A 19 4.68 21.90 -4.28
C ASP A 19 5.04 21.08 -5.54
N VAL A 20 5.46 19.82 -5.33
CA VAL A 20 5.93 18.96 -6.44
C VAL A 20 4.76 18.43 -7.25
N HIS A 21 4.82 18.69 -8.58
CA HIS A 21 3.86 18.19 -9.56
C HIS A 21 4.59 17.40 -10.65
N VAL A 22 3.98 16.28 -11.08
CA VAL A 22 4.44 15.46 -12.21
C VAL A 22 3.25 14.93 -12.97
N SER A 23 3.32 15.02 -14.30
CA SER A 23 2.27 14.53 -15.21
C SER A 23 2.87 13.68 -16.32
N PHE A 24 2.17 12.64 -16.74
CA PHE A 24 2.54 11.84 -17.90
C PHE A 24 1.41 11.86 -18.93
N GLY A 25 1.71 12.30 -20.16
CA GLY A 25 0.72 12.39 -21.22
C GLY A 25 -0.49 13.26 -20.87
N GLY A 26 -0.28 14.33 -20.10
CA GLY A 26 -1.33 15.24 -19.63
C GLY A 26 -2.14 14.73 -18.44
N ARG A 27 -1.84 13.55 -17.91
CA ARG A 27 -2.45 13.01 -16.70
C ARG A 27 -1.61 13.34 -15.47
N PRO A 28 -2.14 14.05 -14.46
CA PRO A 28 -1.41 14.32 -13.24
C PRO A 28 -1.20 13.03 -12.45
N VAL A 29 0.04 12.78 -12.01
CA VAL A 29 0.44 11.65 -11.18
C VAL A 29 0.83 12.13 -9.78
N LEU A 30 1.54 13.25 -9.68
CA LEU A 30 1.79 13.94 -8.42
C LEU A 30 1.18 15.35 -8.52
N ALA A 31 0.46 15.77 -7.50
CA ALA A 31 -0.24 17.04 -7.47
C ALA A 31 -0.01 17.77 -6.13
N GLY A 32 1.00 18.64 -6.09
CA GLY A 32 1.29 19.47 -4.92
C GLY A 32 1.80 18.66 -3.72
N VAL A 33 2.84 17.83 -3.93
CA VAL A 33 3.46 17.05 -2.84
C VAL A 33 4.40 17.94 -2.06
N ASP A 34 4.12 18.09 -0.77
CA ASP A 34 4.98 18.75 0.21
C ASP A 34 5.48 17.73 1.22
N LEU A 35 6.80 17.61 1.38
CA LEU A 35 7.41 16.78 2.43
C LEU A 35 8.75 17.34 2.87
N VAL A 36 9.09 17.06 4.11
CA VAL A 36 10.41 17.35 4.70
C VAL A 36 10.84 16.11 5.47
N ALA A 37 12.04 15.66 5.22
CA ALA A 37 12.71 14.61 5.98
C ALA A 37 14.07 15.10 6.43
N ALA A 38 14.30 15.09 7.72
CA ALA A 38 15.54 15.44 8.37
C ALA A 38 16.30 14.20 8.85
N GLN A 39 17.51 14.38 9.30
CA GLN A 39 18.33 13.31 9.87
C GLN A 39 17.56 12.54 10.95
N GLY A 40 17.55 11.21 10.85
CA GLY A 40 16.82 10.33 11.75
C GLY A 40 15.35 10.10 11.36
N ASP A 41 14.82 10.80 10.35
CA ASP A 41 13.47 10.57 9.87
C ASP A 41 13.41 9.33 8.95
N ARG A 42 12.36 8.56 9.14
CA ARG A 42 12.00 7.41 8.31
C ARG A 42 10.59 7.63 7.76
N LEU A 43 10.54 8.19 6.55
CA LEU A 43 9.29 8.49 5.85
C LEU A 43 8.82 7.26 5.06
N ALA A 44 7.65 6.76 5.39
CA ALA A 44 6.96 5.77 4.57
C ALA A 44 6.09 6.48 3.54
N VAL A 45 6.16 6.07 2.27
CA VAL A 45 5.26 6.54 1.21
C VAL A 45 4.26 5.44 0.91
N VAL A 46 2.99 5.72 1.14
CA VAL A 46 1.88 4.78 0.94
C VAL A 46 0.89 5.30 -0.09
N GLY A 47 0.04 4.42 -0.58
CA GLY A 47 -1.00 4.72 -1.57
C GLY A 47 -1.24 3.52 -2.49
N GLU A 48 -2.38 3.51 -3.19
CA GLU A 48 -2.69 2.47 -4.18
C GLU A 48 -1.67 2.44 -5.33
N ASN A 49 -1.66 1.31 -6.07
CA ASN A 49 -0.80 1.19 -7.25
C ASN A 49 -1.21 2.23 -8.31
N GLY A 50 -0.19 2.87 -8.91
CA GLY A 50 -0.40 3.95 -9.87
C GLY A 50 -0.57 5.36 -9.26
N ARG A 51 -0.49 5.52 -7.93
CA ARG A 51 -0.56 6.83 -7.25
C ARG A 51 0.73 7.63 -7.27
N GLY A 52 1.77 7.13 -7.94
CA GLY A 52 3.00 7.89 -8.12
C GLY A 52 4.06 7.65 -7.04
N LYS A 53 3.98 6.58 -6.24
CA LYS A 53 5.00 6.26 -5.21
C LYS A 53 6.41 6.20 -5.79
N THR A 54 6.63 5.36 -6.79
CA THR A 54 7.92 5.26 -7.52
C THR A 54 8.30 6.57 -8.21
N THR A 55 7.31 7.29 -8.76
CA THR A 55 7.52 8.61 -9.38
C THR A 55 8.06 9.61 -8.35
N LEU A 56 7.47 9.64 -7.15
CA LEU A 56 7.95 10.49 -6.06
C LEU A 56 9.39 10.14 -5.67
N LEU A 57 9.71 8.85 -5.49
CA LEU A 57 11.07 8.43 -5.20
C LEU A 57 12.07 8.87 -6.28
N ARG A 58 11.72 8.75 -7.57
CA ARG A 58 12.56 9.20 -8.69
C ARG A 58 12.77 10.71 -8.70
N VAL A 59 11.74 11.48 -8.37
CA VAL A 59 11.87 12.94 -8.22
C VAL A 59 12.75 13.28 -7.03
N LEU A 60 12.57 12.61 -5.89
CA LEU A 60 13.44 12.77 -4.72
C LEU A 60 14.88 12.32 -5.00
N ALA A 61 15.09 11.31 -5.82
CA ALA A 61 16.41 10.88 -6.28
C ALA A 61 17.06 11.88 -7.27
N GLY A 62 16.24 12.67 -7.98
CA GLY A 62 16.68 13.56 -9.06
C GLY A 62 16.86 12.87 -10.41
N SER A 63 16.43 11.62 -10.54
CA SER A 63 16.41 10.89 -11.82
C SER A 63 15.22 11.28 -12.69
N LEU A 64 14.21 11.95 -12.12
CA LEU A 64 13.07 12.51 -12.83
C LEU A 64 12.87 13.98 -12.42
N PRO A 65 12.84 14.94 -13.36
CA PRO A 65 12.52 16.33 -13.04
C PRO A 65 11.03 16.46 -12.69
N ALA A 66 10.70 17.37 -11.77
CA ALA A 66 9.34 17.78 -11.52
C ALA A 66 8.86 18.76 -12.61
N ASP A 67 7.59 18.69 -13.00
CA ASP A 67 6.99 19.68 -13.92
C ASP A 67 6.85 21.06 -13.23
N ARG A 68 6.60 21.04 -11.91
CA ARG A 68 6.50 22.20 -11.03
C ARG A 68 6.94 21.84 -9.63
N GLY A 69 7.39 22.83 -8.87
CA GLY A 69 7.89 22.67 -7.50
C GLY A 69 9.40 22.49 -7.46
N GLU A 70 9.93 22.25 -6.28
CA GLU A 70 11.37 22.16 -6.03
C GLU A 70 11.69 20.98 -5.11
N VAL A 71 12.82 20.29 -5.40
CA VAL A 71 13.40 19.28 -4.50
C VAL A 71 14.81 19.69 -4.11
N ARG A 72 15.04 19.82 -2.81
CA ARG A 72 16.37 20.08 -2.23
C ARG A 72 16.85 18.86 -1.45
N ARG A 73 18.13 18.54 -1.61
CA ARG A 73 18.78 17.38 -0.99
C ARG A 73 20.14 17.79 -0.43
N ALA A 74 20.51 17.24 0.72
CA ALA A 74 21.86 17.32 1.26
C ALA A 74 22.34 15.92 1.63
N GLY A 75 23.55 15.58 1.18
CA GLY A 75 24.17 14.27 1.31
C GLY A 75 24.04 13.42 0.04
N SER A 76 24.85 12.35 -0.04
CA SER A 76 24.76 11.36 -1.10
C SER A 76 23.47 10.53 -0.94
N VAL A 77 22.90 10.10 -2.06
CA VAL A 77 21.61 9.40 -2.11
C VAL A 77 21.83 7.98 -2.61
N GLY A 78 21.52 7.00 -1.79
CA GLY A 78 21.42 5.60 -2.19
C GLY A 78 19.98 5.28 -2.64
N VAL A 79 19.83 4.70 -3.84
CA VAL A 79 18.51 4.41 -4.41
C VAL A 79 18.38 2.93 -4.71
N ALA A 80 17.40 2.26 -4.08
CA ALA A 80 16.96 0.93 -4.49
C ALA A 80 15.75 1.08 -5.42
N ASP A 81 16.03 1.25 -6.71
CA ASP A 81 15.02 1.19 -7.79
C ASP A 81 15.05 -0.21 -8.42
N GLN A 82 14.02 -0.52 -9.21
CA GLN A 82 13.91 -1.78 -9.97
C GLN A 82 15.01 -1.94 -11.04
N GLN A 83 15.65 -0.85 -11.44
CA GLN A 83 16.75 -0.85 -12.40
C GLN A 83 18.10 -0.74 -11.67
N LEU A 84 19.05 -1.60 -12.04
CA LEU A 84 20.43 -1.47 -11.59
C LEU A 84 21.12 -0.33 -12.33
N PRO A 85 22.04 0.40 -11.67
CA PRO A 85 22.85 1.45 -12.32
C PRO A 85 23.93 0.91 -13.24
N LEU A 86 24.10 -0.40 -13.30
CA LEU A 86 25.12 -1.14 -14.04
C LEU A 86 24.48 -2.08 -15.06
N GLY A 87 25.27 -2.45 -16.09
CA GLY A 87 24.84 -3.35 -17.15
C GLY A 87 24.91 -4.84 -16.78
N PRO A 88 24.40 -5.73 -17.64
CA PRO A 88 24.39 -7.17 -17.37
C PRO A 88 25.78 -7.81 -17.40
N ALA A 89 26.77 -7.17 -18.04
CA ALA A 89 28.15 -7.65 -18.10
C ALA A 89 28.95 -7.30 -16.84
N ASP A 90 28.53 -6.25 -16.09
CA ASP A 90 29.18 -5.86 -14.86
C ASP A 90 28.96 -6.92 -13.76
N THR A 91 29.83 -6.94 -12.79
CA THR A 91 29.87 -7.96 -11.73
C THR A 91 29.25 -7.46 -10.43
N VAL A 92 29.00 -8.37 -9.48
CA VAL A 92 28.66 -8.04 -8.10
C VAL A 92 29.72 -7.15 -7.46
N GLY A 93 31.00 -7.40 -7.77
CA GLY A 93 32.16 -6.57 -7.32
C GLY A 93 32.04 -5.13 -7.79
N ASP A 94 31.75 -4.92 -9.08
CA ASP A 94 31.58 -3.57 -9.64
C ASP A 94 30.42 -2.81 -8.96
N LEU A 95 29.34 -3.51 -8.61
CA LEU A 95 28.24 -2.89 -7.88
C LEU A 95 28.64 -2.51 -6.45
N VAL A 96 29.39 -3.36 -5.75
CA VAL A 96 29.92 -3.04 -4.41
C VAL A 96 30.87 -1.84 -4.50
N ASP A 97 31.76 -1.83 -5.50
CA ASP A 97 32.74 -0.76 -5.71
C ASP A 97 32.06 0.58 -6.01
N LEU A 98 31.02 0.56 -6.81
CA LEU A 98 30.20 1.74 -7.10
C LEU A 98 29.55 2.31 -5.82
N GLU A 99 28.93 1.46 -4.99
CA GLU A 99 28.26 1.91 -3.77
C GLU A 99 29.23 2.36 -2.69
N LEU A 100 30.42 1.77 -2.62
CA LEU A 100 31.48 2.13 -1.67
C LEU A 100 32.42 3.24 -2.18
N ALA A 101 32.19 3.76 -3.39
CA ALA A 101 33.08 4.77 -3.97
C ALA A 101 33.33 5.97 -3.05
N ALA A 102 32.27 6.51 -2.43
CA ALA A 102 32.39 7.64 -1.51
C ALA A 102 33.24 7.32 -0.27
N ALA A 103 33.07 6.14 0.32
CA ALA A 103 33.88 5.69 1.47
C ALA A 103 35.34 5.48 1.09
N ARG A 104 35.61 4.84 -0.06
CA ARG A 104 36.97 4.62 -0.57
C ARG A 104 37.67 5.91 -0.95
N ASP A 105 36.97 6.84 -1.59
CA ASP A 105 37.49 8.16 -1.91
C ASP A 105 37.84 8.96 -0.65
N ALA A 106 37.00 8.86 0.42
CA ALA A 106 37.31 9.48 1.70
C ALA A 106 38.56 8.89 2.35
N LEU A 107 38.72 7.56 2.36
CA LEU A 107 39.93 6.90 2.84
C LEU A 107 41.16 7.31 2.02
N ALA A 108 41.08 7.33 0.69
CA ALA A 108 42.16 7.78 -0.17
C ALA A 108 42.51 9.27 0.00
N ARG A 109 41.54 10.12 0.40
CA ARG A 109 41.80 11.52 0.78
C ARG A 109 42.54 11.60 2.11
N LEU A 110 42.14 10.79 3.08
CA LEU A 110 42.79 10.73 4.39
C LEU A 110 44.25 10.29 4.25
N ASP A 111 44.52 9.25 3.48
CA ASP A 111 45.89 8.77 3.23
C ASP A 111 46.75 9.88 2.61
N ARG A 112 46.27 10.53 1.54
CA ARG A 112 46.98 11.66 0.90
C ARG A 112 47.17 12.85 1.84
N ALA A 113 46.20 13.16 2.69
CA ALA A 113 46.33 14.22 3.67
C ALA A 113 47.32 13.85 4.79
N GLY A 114 47.43 12.55 5.15
CA GLY A 114 48.44 12.02 6.05
C GLY A 114 49.87 12.16 5.49
N ASP A 115 50.07 11.82 4.21
CA ASP A 115 51.34 12.00 3.54
C ASP A 115 51.75 13.48 3.52
N ALA A 116 50.84 14.38 3.14
CA ALA A 116 51.09 15.83 3.12
C ALA A 116 51.41 16.39 4.50
N LEU A 117 50.79 15.86 5.56
CA LEU A 117 51.06 16.21 6.94
C LEU A 117 52.47 15.75 7.34
N ALA A 118 52.86 14.55 6.98
CA ALA A 118 54.21 14.01 7.24
C ALA A 118 55.31 14.81 6.52
N GLU A 119 55.02 15.35 5.34
CA GLU A 119 55.89 16.22 4.58
C GLU A 119 55.94 17.68 5.09
N GLY A 120 55.09 18.05 6.04
CA GLY A 120 55.01 19.39 6.59
C GLY A 120 54.43 20.43 5.61
N SER A 121 53.58 20.00 4.68
CA SER A 121 52.94 20.87 3.68
C SER A 121 52.04 21.95 4.36
N PRO A 122 52.03 23.18 3.84
CA PRO A 122 51.19 24.23 4.41
C PRO A 122 49.70 23.87 4.37
N GLY A 123 48.98 23.97 5.50
CA GLY A 123 47.53 23.65 5.63
C GLY A 123 47.23 22.15 5.67
N ALA A 124 48.25 21.28 5.80
CA ALA A 124 48.07 19.83 5.88
C ALA A 124 47.30 19.40 7.14
N ASP A 125 47.47 20.11 8.26
CA ASP A 125 46.72 19.87 9.52
C ASP A 125 45.22 19.99 9.29
N ASP A 126 44.77 21.08 8.68
CA ASP A 126 43.34 21.32 8.39
C ASP A 126 42.79 20.31 7.37
N ALA A 127 43.58 19.98 6.35
CA ALA A 127 43.20 18.99 5.34
C ALA A 127 43.04 17.58 5.95
N TYR A 128 43.97 17.19 6.84
CA TYR A 128 43.89 15.91 7.54
C TYR A 128 42.70 15.84 8.48
N ALA A 129 42.47 16.89 9.26
CA ALA A 129 41.30 16.97 10.17
C ALA A 129 39.98 16.90 9.39
N ALA A 130 39.88 17.57 8.24
CA ALA A 130 38.71 17.52 7.39
C ALA A 130 38.47 16.12 6.77
N ALA A 131 39.55 15.48 6.27
CA ALA A 131 39.48 14.14 5.70
C ALA A 131 39.13 13.09 6.76
N LEU A 132 39.68 13.19 7.97
CA LEU A 132 39.38 12.32 9.08
C LEU A 132 37.90 12.44 9.48
N ALA A 133 37.39 13.67 9.61
CA ALA A 133 35.99 13.91 9.91
C ALA A 133 35.04 13.33 8.84
N GLU A 134 35.45 13.36 7.57
CA GLU A 134 34.68 12.76 6.48
C GLU A 134 34.67 11.23 6.56
N VAL A 135 35.82 10.60 6.83
CA VAL A 135 35.94 9.14 7.01
C VAL A 135 35.11 8.66 8.21
N GLU A 136 35.14 9.41 9.33
CA GLU A 136 34.32 9.13 10.50
C GLU A 136 32.83 9.28 10.21
N ALA A 137 32.43 10.33 9.50
CA ALA A 137 31.03 10.58 9.14
C ALA A 137 30.45 9.50 8.22
N LEU A 138 31.28 8.91 7.35
CA LEU A 138 30.89 7.81 6.46
C LEU A 138 31.08 6.43 7.12
N ASP A 139 31.73 6.37 8.30
CA ASP A 139 32.21 5.11 8.89
C ASP A 139 32.94 4.24 7.84
N ALA A 140 33.85 4.89 7.10
CA ALA A 140 34.40 4.37 5.87
C ALA A 140 35.31 3.14 6.08
N TRP A 141 35.98 3.02 7.22
CA TRP A 141 36.84 1.88 7.56
C TRP A 141 36.08 0.54 7.61
N ASP A 142 34.80 0.60 7.96
CA ASP A 142 33.99 -0.58 8.20
C ASP A 142 32.99 -0.87 7.04
N ALA A 143 33.03 -0.06 5.99
CA ALA A 143 32.07 -0.10 4.90
C ALA A 143 32.05 -1.45 4.14
N ASP A 144 33.21 -2.00 3.78
CA ASP A 144 33.30 -3.33 3.13
C ASP A 144 32.76 -4.45 4.01
N ARG A 145 33.05 -4.43 5.33
CA ARG A 145 32.52 -5.41 6.29
C ARG A 145 31.01 -5.29 6.41
N ARG A 146 30.46 -4.08 6.50
CA ARG A 146 29.01 -3.86 6.57
C ARG A 146 28.28 -4.41 5.35
N VAL A 147 28.82 -4.20 4.15
CA VAL A 147 28.28 -4.79 2.91
C VAL A 147 28.35 -6.30 2.98
N GLY A 148 29.48 -6.88 3.40
CA GLY A 148 29.63 -8.34 3.56
C GLY A 148 28.62 -8.95 4.52
N VAL A 149 28.40 -8.30 5.66
CA VAL A 149 27.38 -8.72 6.65
C VAL A 149 25.97 -8.66 6.04
N SER A 150 25.65 -7.59 5.32
CA SER A 150 24.33 -7.43 4.70
C SER A 150 24.11 -8.43 3.56
N LEU A 151 25.15 -8.73 2.75
CA LEU A 151 25.07 -9.78 1.71
C LEU A 151 24.75 -11.14 2.33
N ALA A 152 25.42 -11.51 3.43
CA ALA A 152 25.17 -12.77 4.12
C ALA A 152 23.78 -12.81 4.76
N ALA A 153 23.36 -11.73 5.43
CA ALA A 153 22.08 -11.66 6.12
C ALA A 153 20.86 -11.67 5.17
N LEU A 154 21.02 -11.16 3.94
CA LEU A 154 19.98 -11.17 2.92
C LEU A 154 20.03 -12.42 2.01
N ASP A 155 20.85 -13.42 2.32
CA ASP A 155 21.08 -14.57 1.44
C ASP A 155 21.39 -14.13 -0.01
N ALA A 156 22.20 -13.09 -0.14
CA ALA A 156 22.60 -12.52 -1.41
C ALA A 156 23.88 -13.19 -1.92
N VAL A 157 24.12 -13.06 -3.24
CA VAL A 157 25.34 -13.60 -3.86
C VAL A 157 26.55 -12.83 -3.36
N THR A 158 27.51 -13.56 -2.76
CA THR A 158 28.76 -13.02 -2.20
C THR A 158 29.96 -13.11 -3.16
N ASP A 159 29.84 -13.92 -4.20
CA ASP A 159 30.89 -14.03 -5.25
C ASP A 159 30.95 -12.75 -6.07
N ARG A 160 31.99 -11.94 -5.79
CA ARG A 160 32.19 -10.64 -6.43
C ARG A 160 32.50 -10.73 -7.94
N ALA A 161 33.00 -11.87 -8.43
CA ALA A 161 33.31 -12.05 -9.85
C ALA A 161 32.05 -12.42 -10.68
N ARG A 162 30.94 -12.71 -10.05
CA ARG A 162 29.72 -13.17 -10.73
C ARG A 162 29.06 -12.03 -11.52
N PRO A 163 28.80 -12.20 -12.84
CA PRO A 163 28.11 -11.19 -13.64
C PRO A 163 26.66 -10.96 -13.17
N LEU A 164 26.23 -9.69 -13.13
CA LEU A 164 24.87 -9.30 -12.74
C LEU A 164 23.81 -9.89 -13.68
N GLY A 165 24.13 -10.08 -14.96
CA GLY A 165 23.23 -10.72 -15.93
C GLY A 165 22.95 -12.20 -15.65
N ALA A 166 23.85 -12.89 -14.94
CA ALA A 166 23.68 -14.29 -14.56
C ALA A 166 22.80 -14.48 -13.30
N LEU A 167 22.41 -13.39 -12.63
CA LEU A 167 21.57 -13.42 -11.43
C LEU A 167 20.09 -13.37 -11.79
N SER A 168 19.27 -14.07 -11.02
CA SER A 168 17.81 -13.87 -11.06
C SER A 168 17.42 -12.45 -10.61
N VAL A 169 16.21 -12.01 -10.92
CA VAL A 169 15.70 -10.70 -10.48
C VAL A 169 15.78 -10.56 -8.96
N GLY A 170 15.36 -11.59 -8.21
CA GLY A 170 15.42 -11.58 -6.74
C GLY A 170 16.85 -11.55 -6.21
N GLN A 171 17.79 -12.29 -6.83
CA GLN A 171 19.21 -12.23 -6.44
C GLN A 171 19.81 -10.84 -6.68
N ARG A 172 19.54 -10.22 -7.82
CA ARG A 172 19.97 -8.84 -8.12
C ARG A 172 19.43 -7.85 -7.09
N HIS A 173 18.16 -7.98 -6.76
CA HIS A 173 17.52 -7.11 -5.76
C HIS A 173 18.20 -7.24 -4.40
N ARG A 174 18.44 -8.48 -3.92
CA ARG A 174 19.11 -8.72 -2.63
C ARG A 174 20.53 -8.18 -2.59
N VAL A 175 21.31 -8.39 -3.65
CA VAL A 175 22.67 -7.82 -3.76
C VAL A 175 22.63 -6.29 -3.72
N ARG A 176 21.74 -5.66 -4.51
CA ARG A 176 21.58 -4.20 -4.53
C ARG A 176 21.24 -3.65 -3.14
N LEU A 177 20.26 -4.25 -2.51
CA LEU A 177 19.82 -3.84 -1.18
C LEU A 177 20.93 -4.00 -0.13
N ALA A 178 21.69 -5.11 -0.16
CA ALA A 178 22.81 -5.34 0.73
C ALA A 178 23.91 -4.28 0.59
N CYS A 179 24.24 -3.92 -0.65
CA CYS A 179 25.22 -2.85 -0.92
C CYS A 179 24.76 -1.50 -0.35
N LEU A 180 23.49 -1.12 -0.58
CA LEU A 180 22.94 0.14 -0.09
C LEU A 180 22.89 0.20 1.45
N LEU A 181 22.47 -0.88 2.12
CA LEU A 181 22.42 -0.96 3.58
C LEU A 181 23.81 -0.92 4.21
N GLY A 182 24.83 -1.41 3.51
CA GLY A 182 26.23 -1.40 3.97
C GLY A 182 26.99 -0.13 3.65
N ALA A 183 26.65 0.58 2.57
CA ALA A 183 27.39 1.73 2.09
C ALA A 183 27.32 2.98 2.98
N GLY A 184 26.29 3.12 3.81
CA GLY A 184 26.18 4.24 4.75
C GLY A 184 25.77 5.56 4.11
N HIS A 185 24.97 5.53 3.03
CA HIS A 185 24.45 6.74 2.40
C HIS A 185 23.61 7.57 3.39
N PRO A 186 23.84 8.89 3.52
CA PRO A 186 23.05 9.77 4.39
C PRO A 186 21.57 9.81 4.05
N VAL A 187 21.21 9.55 2.80
CA VAL A 187 19.82 9.47 2.32
C VAL A 187 19.61 8.13 1.63
N LEU A 188 18.66 7.34 2.10
CA LEU A 188 18.22 6.09 1.46
C LEU A 188 16.81 6.25 0.89
N LEU A 189 16.65 5.95 -0.40
CA LEU A 189 15.37 5.91 -1.10
C LEU A 189 15.11 4.48 -1.56
N LEU A 190 14.11 3.82 -0.97
CA LEU A 190 13.88 2.39 -1.16
C LEU A 190 12.48 2.14 -1.74
N ASP A 191 12.42 1.50 -2.92
CA ASP A 191 11.16 1.11 -3.56
C ASP A 191 10.92 -0.39 -3.38
N GLU A 192 9.91 -0.74 -2.57
CA GLU A 192 9.53 -2.12 -2.23
C GLU A 192 10.71 -3.01 -1.81
N PRO A 193 11.50 -2.60 -0.79
CA PRO A 193 12.72 -3.32 -0.41
C PRO A 193 12.44 -4.70 0.21
N THR A 194 11.21 -5.00 0.57
CA THR A 194 10.77 -6.29 1.16
C THR A 194 10.62 -7.40 0.12
N ASN A 195 10.57 -7.06 -1.17
CA ASN A 195 10.39 -8.05 -2.22
C ASN A 195 11.55 -9.05 -2.25
N HIS A 196 11.22 -10.33 -2.39
CA HIS A 196 12.19 -11.43 -2.48
C HIS A 196 13.05 -11.65 -1.22
N LEU A 197 12.68 -11.08 -0.08
CA LEU A 197 13.31 -11.36 1.21
C LEU A 197 12.55 -12.47 1.95
N ASP A 198 13.30 -13.30 2.66
CA ASP A 198 12.77 -14.22 3.66
C ASP A 198 12.61 -13.54 5.03
N ALA A 199 12.19 -14.27 6.04
CA ALA A 199 11.97 -13.72 7.38
C ALA A 199 13.26 -13.15 7.99
N GLY A 200 14.39 -13.83 7.82
CA GLY A 200 15.69 -13.35 8.32
C GLY A 200 16.15 -12.08 7.64
N GLY A 201 15.98 -12.02 6.31
CA GLY A 201 16.27 -10.82 5.52
C GLY A 201 15.37 -9.62 5.89
N LEU A 202 14.10 -9.86 6.17
CA LEU A 202 13.16 -8.84 6.65
C LEU A 202 13.55 -8.32 8.04
N ASP A 203 13.98 -9.19 8.95
CA ASP A 203 14.44 -8.79 10.28
C ASP A 203 15.71 -7.95 10.18
N HIS A 204 16.70 -8.38 9.38
CA HIS A 204 17.91 -7.61 9.13
C HIS A 204 17.60 -6.23 8.51
N LEU A 205 16.76 -6.18 7.48
CA LEU A 205 16.32 -4.93 6.86
C LEU A 205 15.69 -3.99 7.91
N THR A 206 14.75 -4.51 8.72
CA THR A 206 14.06 -3.75 9.76
C THR A 206 15.06 -3.16 10.76
N GLU A 207 16.02 -3.96 11.24
CA GLU A 207 17.07 -3.51 12.17
C GLU A 207 17.95 -2.42 11.56
N ARG A 208 18.43 -2.64 10.32
CA ARG A 208 19.28 -1.66 9.63
C ARG A 208 18.58 -0.34 9.38
N LEU A 209 17.30 -0.36 8.98
CA LEU A 209 16.53 0.85 8.75
C LEU A 209 16.22 1.60 10.06
N ARG A 210 15.97 0.89 11.16
CA ARG A 210 15.81 1.49 12.49
C ARG A 210 17.08 2.17 12.99
N ALA A 211 18.23 1.53 12.78
CA ALA A 211 19.53 2.03 13.22
C ALA A 211 20.11 3.09 12.27
N HIS A 212 19.49 3.34 11.12
CA HIS A 212 20.03 4.26 10.12
C HIS A 212 20.06 5.69 10.66
N PRO A 213 21.25 6.36 10.72
CA PRO A 213 21.37 7.68 11.32
C PRO A 213 20.86 8.82 10.43
N GLY A 214 20.79 8.60 9.13
CA GLY A 214 20.38 9.59 8.12
C GLY A 214 18.88 9.61 7.86
N VAL A 215 18.51 9.95 6.64
CA VAL A 215 17.12 9.97 6.15
C VAL A 215 16.81 8.66 5.42
N VAL A 216 15.66 8.08 5.71
CA VAL A 216 15.10 6.97 4.96
C VAL A 216 13.75 7.39 4.37
N VAL A 217 13.58 7.22 3.06
CA VAL A 217 12.27 7.29 2.41
C VAL A 217 11.99 5.94 1.80
N LEU A 218 10.92 5.29 2.25
CA LEU A 218 10.61 3.94 1.80
C LEU A 218 9.19 3.84 1.26
N VAL A 219 9.04 3.22 0.10
CA VAL A 219 7.76 2.71 -0.42
C VAL A 219 7.68 1.25 -0.05
N SER A 220 6.65 0.84 0.65
CA SER A 220 6.40 -0.57 0.93
C SER A 220 4.91 -0.86 1.17
N HIS A 221 4.52 -2.08 0.83
CA HIS A 221 3.23 -2.66 1.20
C HIS A 221 3.31 -3.53 2.47
N ASP A 222 4.51 -3.79 3.00
CA ASP A 222 4.70 -4.52 4.26
C ASP A 222 4.36 -3.63 5.46
N ARG A 223 3.13 -3.78 5.97
CA ARG A 223 2.62 -3.02 7.11
C ARG A 223 3.43 -3.24 8.39
N ALA A 224 4.03 -4.43 8.56
CA ALA A 224 4.89 -4.71 9.72
C ALA A 224 6.17 -3.88 9.65
N LEU A 225 6.82 -3.83 8.48
CA LEU A 225 7.98 -2.97 8.28
C LEU A 225 7.64 -1.51 8.52
N LEU A 226 6.49 -1.04 7.97
CA LEU A 226 6.03 0.35 8.18
C LEU A 226 5.77 0.64 9.66
N ALA A 227 5.12 -0.26 10.38
CA ALA A 227 4.85 -0.13 11.82
C ALA A 227 6.12 -0.12 12.65
N ASP A 228 7.11 -0.94 12.24
CA ASP A 228 8.36 -1.11 12.96
C ASP A 228 9.38 0.01 12.69
N VAL A 229 9.33 0.67 11.53
CA VAL A 229 10.38 1.59 11.07
C VAL A 229 9.91 3.02 10.91
N ALA A 230 8.69 3.27 10.38
CA ALA A 230 8.28 4.61 9.99
C ALA A 230 8.11 5.57 11.17
N THR A 231 8.68 6.77 11.06
CA THR A 231 8.45 7.90 11.98
C THR A 231 7.34 8.82 11.49
N ALA A 232 7.12 8.85 10.17
CA ALA A 232 6.03 9.57 9.53
C ALA A 232 5.60 8.84 8.25
N VAL A 233 4.36 9.10 7.80
CA VAL A 233 3.77 8.48 6.61
C VAL A 233 3.28 9.56 5.66
N VAL A 234 3.69 9.47 4.38
CA VAL A 234 3.20 10.29 3.27
C VAL A 234 2.16 9.46 2.50
N ASP A 235 0.92 9.86 2.56
CA ASP A 235 -0.20 9.20 1.87
C ASP A 235 -0.51 9.92 0.56
N LEU A 236 -0.36 9.21 -0.56
CA LEU A 236 -0.63 9.71 -1.91
C LEU A 236 -2.05 9.37 -2.39
N ASP A 237 -2.84 8.65 -1.60
CA ASP A 237 -4.22 8.38 -1.93
C ASP A 237 -5.09 9.65 -1.85
N PRO A 238 -6.23 9.70 -2.54
CA PRO A 238 -7.10 10.86 -2.52
C PRO A 238 -7.55 11.24 -1.11
N SER A 239 -7.52 12.53 -0.84
CA SER A 239 -8.11 13.18 0.32
C SER A 239 -9.32 14.02 -0.09
N GLY A 240 -10.04 14.59 0.87
CA GLY A 240 -11.21 15.43 0.59
C GLY A 240 -10.91 16.68 -0.25
N ASP A 241 -9.68 17.17 -0.25
CA ASP A 241 -9.21 18.31 -1.06
C ASP A 241 -8.29 17.89 -2.22
N GLY A 242 -8.09 16.58 -2.44
CA GLY A 242 -7.27 16.02 -3.51
C GLY A 242 -5.76 16.12 -3.31
N ARG A 243 -5.28 16.57 -2.14
CA ARG A 243 -3.85 16.71 -1.86
C ARG A 243 -3.28 15.53 -1.09
N PRO A 244 -2.02 15.15 -1.32
CA PRO A 244 -1.30 14.21 -0.46
C PRO A 244 -1.25 14.68 0.99
N ARG A 245 -1.20 13.75 1.93
CA ARG A 245 -1.15 14.02 3.37
C ARG A 245 0.11 13.47 4.00
N VAL A 246 0.64 14.19 4.99
CA VAL A 246 1.75 13.72 5.82
C VAL A 246 1.24 13.54 7.25
N TYR A 247 1.44 12.33 7.79
CA TYR A 247 1.07 11.97 9.15
C TYR A 247 2.33 11.71 9.97
N GLY A 248 2.55 12.48 11.00
CA GLY A 248 3.60 12.23 11.99
C GLY A 248 3.20 11.19 13.03
N GLY A 249 4.17 10.68 13.81
CA GLY A 249 3.90 9.73 14.90
C GLY A 249 3.86 8.26 14.46
N GLY A 250 4.40 7.95 13.28
CA GLY A 250 4.53 6.58 12.78
C GLY A 250 3.27 5.98 12.20
N TYR A 251 3.32 4.68 11.91
CA TYR A 251 2.24 3.99 11.18
C TYR A 251 0.92 3.92 11.95
N ALA A 252 0.95 3.73 13.28
CA ALA A 252 -0.27 3.70 14.09
C ALA A 252 -1.02 5.04 14.07
N ALA A 253 -0.29 6.15 14.23
CA ALA A 253 -0.87 7.49 14.14
C ALA A 253 -1.41 7.80 12.73
N TYR A 254 -0.75 7.29 11.67
CA TYR A 254 -1.27 7.35 10.31
C TYR A 254 -2.64 6.67 10.19
N VAL A 255 -2.78 5.43 10.68
CA VAL A 255 -4.04 4.68 10.60
C VAL A 255 -5.18 5.44 11.31
N GLU A 256 -4.92 5.96 12.50
CA GLU A 256 -5.90 6.76 13.26
C GLU A 256 -6.21 8.09 12.56
N GLY A 257 -5.18 8.82 12.13
CA GLY A 257 -5.32 10.11 11.45
C GLY A 257 -6.12 9.99 10.16
N ARG A 258 -5.84 8.95 9.36
CA ARG A 258 -6.57 8.67 8.13
C ARG A 258 -8.04 8.30 8.39
N ARG A 259 -8.32 7.49 9.41
CA ARG A 259 -9.70 7.18 9.82
C ARG A 259 -10.47 8.44 10.22
N ALA A 260 -9.85 9.31 11.01
CA ALA A 260 -10.45 10.56 11.44
C ALA A 260 -10.68 11.54 10.27
N GLU A 261 -9.71 11.66 9.34
CA GLU A 261 -9.85 12.49 8.14
C GLU A 261 -10.98 11.98 7.25
N ARG A 262 -11.02 10.67 7.02
CA ARG A 262 -12.08 10.05 6.23
C ARG A 262 -13.47 10.27 6.85
N ALA A 263 -13.61 10.15 8.16
CA ALA A 263 -14.86 10.41 8.85
C ALA A 263 -15.33 11.88 8.67
N ARG A 264 -14.38 12.83 8.73
CA ARG A 264 -14.70 14.26 8.44
C ARG A 264 -15.10 14.46 6.98
N TRP A 265 -14.41 13.80 6.04
CA TRP A 265 -14.75 13.87 4.63
C TRP A 265 -16.15 13.34 4.34
N GLU A 266 -16.48 12.15 4.89
CA GLU A 266 -17.81 11.53 4.78
C GLU A 266 -18.90 12.45 5.36
N ALA A 267 -18.66 13.04 6.53
CA ALA A 267 -19.60 13.96 7.17
C ALA A 267 -19.83 15.23 6.34
N SER A 268 -18.76 15.86 5.87
CA SER A 268 -18.84 17.09 5.04
C SER A 268 -19.55 16.83 3.71
N HIS A 269 -19.24 15.71 3.04
CA HIS A 269 -19.94 15.33 1.81
C HIS A 269 -21.42 15.06 2.05
N ALA A 270 -21.76 14.31 3.12
CA ALA A 270 -23.15 14.01 3.48
C ALA A 270 -23.95 15.28 3.80
N GLU A 271 -23.35 16.24 4.50
CA GLU A 271 -23.98 17.54 4.80
C GLU A 271 -24.29 18.33 3.52
N GLN A 272 -23.34 18.43 2.58
CA GLN A 272 -23.55 19.14 1.32
C GLN A 272 -24.63 18.45 0.45
N VAL A 273 -24.63 17.11 0.42
CA VAL A 273 -25.66 16.34 -0.30
C VAL A 273 -27.04 16.54 0.34
N ALA A 274 -27.14 16.51 1.68
CA ALA A 274 -28.39 16.73 2.39
C ALA A 274 -28.93 18.14 2.18
N GLU A 275 -28.06 19.17 2.16
CA GLU A 275 -28.44 20.55 1.84
C GLU A 275 -28.98 20.67 0.41
N ARG A 276 -28.28 20.07 -0.56
CA ARG A 276 -28.75 20.04 -1.95
C ARG A 276 -30.11 19.37 -2.08
N GLN A 277 -30.35 18.28 -1.35
CA GLN A 277 -31.64 17.60 -1.36
C GLN A 277 -32.74 18.49 -0.76
N ARG A 278 -32.49 19.16 0.38
CA ARG A 278 -33.42 20.12 0.99
C ARG A 278 -33.81 21.25 0.00
N LEU A 279 -32.81 21.83 -0.68
CA LEU A 279 -33.06 22.86 -1.68
C LEU A 279 -33.89 22.35 -2.88
N ALA A 280 -33.64 21.09 -3.30
CA ALA A 280 -34.42 20.43 -4.35
C ALA A 280 -35.88 20.19 -3.94
N ASP A 281 -36.10 19.73 -2.71
CA ASP A 281 -37.42 19.50 -2.13
C ASP A 281 -38.20 20.80 -1.96
N ASP A 282 -37.54 21.87 -1.50
CA ASP A 282 -38.09 23.20 -1.39
C ASP A 282 -38.52 23.79 -2.74
N LEU A 283 -37.67 23.56 -3.78
CA LEU A 283 -38.03 23.95 -5.14
C LEU A 283 -39.23 23.17 -5.67
N SER A 284 -39.27 21.86 -5.41
CA SER A 284 -40.39 20.99 -5.80
C SER A 284 -41.70 21.43 -5.11
N ALA A 285 -41.64 21.71 -3.80
CA ALA A 285 -42.78 22.22 -3.05
C ALA A 285 -43.27 23.60 -3.57
N ALA A 286 -42.34 24.49 -3.91
CA ALA A 286 -42.69 25.80 -4.50
C ALA A 286 -43.36 25.66 -5.88
N ARG A 287 -42.87 24.74 -6.71
CA ARG A 287 -43.48 24.42 -8.02
C ARG A 287 -44.89 23.84 -7.87
N ASN A 288 -45.08 22.92 -6.94
CA ASN A 288 -46.40 22.32 -6.67
C ASN A 288 -47.39 23.39 -6.19
N ARG A 289 -47.01 24.29 -5.26
CA ARG A 289 -47.85 25.42 -4.84
C ARG A 289 -48.25 26.32 -6.00
N LEU A 290 -47.33 26.56 -6.96
CA LEU A 290 -47.64 27.34 -8.16
C LEU A 290 -48.66 26.60 -9.04
N ARG A 291 -48.56 25.27 -9.20
CA ARG A 291 -49.48 24.46 -10.00
C ARG A 291 -50.89 24.36 -9.36
N ASP A 292 -50.95 24.17 -8.04
CA ASP A 292 -52.22 24.03 -7.31
C ASP A 292 -52.99 25.35 -7.32
N ASN A 293 -52.32 26.50 -7.21
CA ASN A 293 -52.98 27.82 -7.34
C ASN A 293 -53.39 28.14 -8.77
N TRP A 294 -52.97 27.38 -9.78
CA TRP A 294 -53.41 27.54 -11.17
C TRP A 294 -54.70 26.76 -11.49
N ARG A 295 -55.15 25.82 -10.66
CA ARG A 295 -56.42 25.11 -10.86
C ARG A 295 -57.60 26.06 -10.57
N PRO A 296 -58.59 26.21 -11.49
CA PRO A 296 -59.74 27.07 -11.26
C PRO A 296 -60.72 26.44 -10.30
N ASP A 297 -60.81 26.99 -9.06
CA ASP A 297 -61.96 26.79 -8.25
C ASP A 297 -63.15 27.54 -8.85
N LYS A 298 -64.24 26.83 -9.03
CA LYS A 298 -65.48 27.41 -9.50
C LYS A 298 -66.02 28.36 -8.41
N GLY A 299 -65.79 29.68 -8.54
CA GLY A 299 -66.66 30.61 -7.83
C GLY A 299 -66.13 31.76 -6.97
N HIS A 300 -64.88 32.23 -7.02
CA HIS A 300 -64.43 33.42 -6.27
C HIS A 300 -63.39 34.29 -6.99
N GLY A 301 -63.67 35.53 -7.10
CA GLY A 301 -62.93 36.79 -7.29
C GLY A 301 -61.62 36.78 -8.11
N ARG A 302 -61.66 37.31 -9.36
CA ARG A 302 -60.51 37.54 -10.27
C ARG A 302 -59.40 38.43 -9.70
N HIS A 303 -59.66 39.29 -8.71
CA HIS A 303 -58.71 40.31 -8.24
C HIS A 303 -57.66 39.79 -7.24
N THR A 304 -57.98 38.80 -6.41
CA THR A 304 -57.06 38.26 -5.37
C THR A 304 -56.01 37.32 -5.96
N ARG A 305 -56.21 36.76 -7.17
CA ARG A 305 -55.30 35.83 -7.84
C ARG A 305 -54.18 36.51 -8.57
N ALA A 306 -54.43 37.67 -9.21
CA ALA A 306 -53.44 38.43 -9.95
C ALA A 306 -52.28 38.97 -9.07
N THR A 307 -52.58 39.20 -7.75
CA THR A 307 -51.60 39.77 -6.81
C THR A 307 -50.69 38.70 -6.16
N ARG A 308 -51.11 37.41 -6.08
CA ARG A 308 -50.33 36.32 -5.48
C ARG A 308 -49.41 35.56 -6.46
N ALA A 309 -49.79 35.49 -7.75
CA ALA A 309 -49.05 34.74 -8.75
C ALA A 309 -47.60 35.26 -8.95
N PRO A 310 -47.30 36.57 -9.01
CA PRO A 310 -45.95 37.09 -9.14
C PRO A 310 -45.02 36.75 -7.95
N GLY A 311 -45.62 36.63 -6.73
CA GLY A 311 -44.90 36.24 -5.53
C GLY A 311 -44.46 34.75 -5.55
N LEU A 312 -45.34 33.87 -6.03
CA LEU A 312 -45.05 32.45 -6.18
C LEU A 312 -44.02 32.19 -7.28
N VAL A 313 -44.13 32.87 -8.40
CA VAL A 313 -43.12 32.78 -9.48
C VAL A 313 -41.77 33.23 -8.99
N ARG A 314 -41.67 34.37 -8.31
CA ARG A 314 -40.41 34.87 -7.73
C ARG A 314 -39.84 33.88 -6.70
N ALA A 315 -40.69 33.24 -5.90
CA ALA A 315 -40.25 32.21 -4.93
C ALA A 315 -39.67 30.97 -5.62
N VAL A 316 -40.21 30.53 -6.76
CA VAL A 316 -39.69 29.44 -7.56
C VAL A 316 -38.34 29.83 -8.17
N HIS A 317 -38.23 31.03 -8.79
CA HIS A 317 -36.97 31.50 -9.37
C HIS A 317 -35.87 31.60 -8.31
N ARG A 318 -36.14 32.22 -7.17
CA ARG A 318 -35.15 32.34 -6.09
C ARG A 318 -34.65 30.94 -5.63
N ARG A 319 -35.53 29.96 -5.39
CA ARG A 319 -35.13 28.61 -4.99
C ARG A 319 -34.39 27.87 -6.09
N GLN A 320 -34.69 28.17 -7.34
CA GLN A 320 -33.97 27.62 -8.48
C GLN A 320 -32.54 28.19 -8.56
N GLU A 321 -32.37 29.47 -8.27
CA GLU A 321 -31.06 30.13 -8.17
C GLU A 321 -30.26 29.62 -6.97
N GLU A 322 -30.89 29.48 -5.80
CA GLU A 322 -30.28 28.89 -4.60
C GLU A 322 -29.78 27.46 -4.86
N LEU A 323 -30.57 26.60 -5.49
CA LEU A 323 -30.16 25.25 -5.88
C LEU A 323 -29.06 25.24 -6.93
N ALA A 324 -29.12 26.14 -7.90
CA ALA A 324 -28.09 26.25 -8.95
C ALA A 324 -26.75 26.78 -8.39
N ALA A 325 -26.79 27.66 -7.40
CA ALA A 325 -25.62 28.18 -6.71
C ALA A 325 -24.98 27.15 -5.75
N HIS A 326 -25.77 26.20 -5.25
CA HIS A 326 -25.26 25.18 -4.34
C HIS A 326 -24.60 24.03 -5.12
N VAL A 327 -23.26 24.07 -5.17
CA VAL A 327 -22.44 23.00 -5.76
C VAL A 327 -21.90 22.12 -4.64
N VAL A 328 -22.07 20.80 -4.77
CA VAL A 328 -21.38 19.84 -3.90
C VAL A 328 -19.90 19.85 -4.29
N ALA A 329 -19.12 20.66 -3.59
CA ALA A 329 -17.70 20.88 -3.88
C ALA A 329 -16.81 19.72 -3.38
N VAL A 330 -17.24 19.05 -2.30
CA VAL A 330 -16.52 17.91 -1.74
C VAL A 330 -16.81 16.68 -2.59
N PRO A 331 -15.79 16.03 -3.19
CA PRO A 331 -16.00 14.83 -3.98
C PRO A 331 -16.52 13.68 -3.10
N PRO A 332 -17.24 12.70 -3.66
CA PRO A 332 -17.69 11.54 -2.88
C PRO A 332 -16.47 10.77 -2.37
N PRO A 333 -16.45 10.40 -1.08
CA PRO A 333 -15.39 9.56 -0.55
C PRO A 333 -15.44 8.17 -1.21
N PRO A 334 -14.29 7.49 -1.36
CA PRO A 334 -14.26 6.11 -1.84
C PRO A 334 -15.17 5.22 -0.99
N THR A 335 -15.90 4.29 -1.61
CA THR A 335 -16.74 3.34 -0.88
C THR A 335 -15.89 2.49 0.06
N ARG A 336 -16.33 2.31 1.31
CA ARG A 336 -15.68 1.40 2.27
C ARG A 336 -15.93 -0.04 1.87
N PHE A 337 -14.98 -0.91 2.22
CA PHE A 337 -15.23 -2.35 2.10
C PHE A 337 -16.37 -2.76 3.04
N ALA A 338 -17.37 -3.40 2.49
CA ALA A 338 -18.50 -3.94 3.21
C ALA A 338 -18.56 -5.46 3.00
N MET A 339 -18.26 -6.22 4.06
CA MET A 339 -18.41 -7.68 4.01
C MET A 339 -19.89 -8.01 3.83
N PRO A 340 -20.29 -8.78 2.79
CA PRO A 340 -21.67 -9.23 2.66
C PRO A 340 -22.03 -10.18 3.82
N ASP A 341 -23.33 -10.28 4.10
CA ASP A 341 -23.80 -11.24 5.09
C ASP A 341 -23.60 -12.68 4.60
N LEU A 342 -22.63 -13.36 5.19
CA LEU A 342 -22.27 -14.72 4.83
C LEU A 342 -23.03 -15.72 5.71
N PRO A 343 -23.42 -16.89 5.16
CA PRO A 343 -24.15 -17.88 5.92
C PRO A 343 -23.28 -18.52 7.01
N GLY A 344 -23.85 -18.67 8.21
CA GLY A 344 -23.26 -19.41 9.32
C GLY A 344 -24.20 -20.53 9.78
N ARG A 345 -23.71 -21.72 10.00
CA ARG A 345 -24.43 -22.85 10.60
C ARG A 345 -23.79 -23.21 11.93
N ARG A 346 -24.21 -22.58 13.02
CA ARG A 346 -23.66 -22.83 14.35
C ARG A 346 -23.80 -24.30 14.76
N GLY A 347 -22.73 -24.88 15.33
CA GLY A 347 -22.70 -26.22 15.91
C GLY A 347 -22.68 -27.37 14.90
N ALA A 348 -22.39 -27.10 13.63
CA ALA A 348 -22.24 -28.12 12.60
C ALA A 348 -20.84 -28.06 11.99
N THR A 349 -20.18 -29.20 11.87
CA THR A 349 -18.93 -29.33 11.12
C THR A 349 -19.22 -29.05 9.64
N LEU A 350 -18.63 -28.01 9.09
CA LEU A 350 -18.80 -27.60 7.70
C LEU A 350 -17.88 -28.38 6.76
N LEU A 351 -16.63 -28.61 7.21
CA LEU A 351 -15.61 -29.30 6.44
C LEU A 351 -14.69 -30.08 7.39
N ARG A 352 -14.32 -31.28 6.99
CA ARG A 352 -13.36 -32.13 7.72
C ARG A 352 -12.33 -32.71 6.76
N ALA A 353 -11.08 -32.53 7.08
CA ALA A 353 -9.94 -33.19 6.45
C ALA A 353 -9.38 -34.21 7.44
N ALA A 354 -9.09 -35.42 6.95
CA ALA A 354 -8.50 -36.49 7.77
C ALA A 354 -7.28 -37.08 7.06
N ALA A 355 -6.13 -36.97 7.70
CA ALA A 355 -4.81 -37.46 7.26
C ALA A 355 -4.47 -37.03 5.80
N VAL A 356 -4.81 -35.80 5.41
CA VAL A 356 -4.62 -35.31 4.05
C VAL A 356 -3.15 -35.09 3.74
N THR A 357 -2.67 -35.70 2.65
CA THR A 357 -1.33 -35.48 2.09
C THR A 357 -1.40 -35.29 0.57
N VAL A 358 -0.37 -34.66 0.01
CA VAL A 358 -0.17 -34.53 -1.44
C VAL A 358 1.30 -34.75 -1.75
N ALA A 359 1.62 -35.76 -2.57
CA ALA A 359 3.00 -36.12 -2.88
C ALA A 359 3.80 -34.94 -3.45
N GLY A 360 4.98 -34.70 -2.89
CA GLY A 360 5.89 -33.62 -3.30
C GLY A 360 5.44 -32.21 -2.94
N ARG A 361 4.26 -32.02 -2.31
CA ARG A 361 3.71 -30.69 -1.98
C ARG A 361 3.22 -30.54 -0.55
N LEU A 362 2.62 -31.59 0.04
CA LEU A 362 2.12 -31.61 1.40
C LEU A 362 2.52 -32.96 2.02
N ALA A 363 3.72 -33.01 2.59
CA ALA A 363 4.33 -34.26 3.03
C ALA A 363 3.79 -34.75 4.37
N ARG A 364 3.38 -33.84 5.26
CA ARG A 364 2.85 -34.19 6.60
C ARG A 364 1.34 -34.38 6.51
N PRO A 365 0.78 -35.45 7.10
CA PRO A 365 -0.66 -35.62 7.19
C PRO A 365 -1.31 -34.46 7.96
N VAL A 366 -2.38 -33.89 7.40
CA VAL A 366 -3.13 -32.80 8.02
C VAL A 366 -4.51 -33.28 8.42
N ASP A 367 -4.84 -33.10 9.69
CA ASP A 367 -6.16 -33.29 10.29
C ASP A 367 -6.76 -31.95 10.65
N LEU A 368 -7.98 -31.66 10.17
CA LEU A 368 -8.65 -30.39 10.38
C LEU A 368 -10.17 -30.58 10.38
N ALA A 369 -10.86 -29.93 11.31
CA ALA A 369 -12.31 -29.76 11.29
C ALA A 369 -12.64 -28.28 11.39
N LEU A 370 -13.58 -27.82 10.58
CA LEU A 370 -14.03 -26.42 10.54
C LEU A 370 -15.52 -26.33 10.82
N GLU A 371 -15.88 -25.51 11.80
CA GLU A 371 -17.24 -25.14 12.12
C GLU A 371 -17.53 -23.68 11.74
N ALA A 372 -18.80 -23.28 11.73
CA ALA A 372 -19.16 -21.89 11.45
C ALA A 372 -18.60 -20.95 12.53
N GLY A 373 -17.94 -19.90 12.08
CA GLY A 373 -17.29 -18.92 12.95
C GLY A 373 -15.84 -19.28 13.31
N ASP A 374 -15.33 -20.44 12.89
CA ASP A 374 -13.94 -20.79 13.13
C ASP A 374 -12.98 -19.88 12.39
N ARG A 375 -11.83 -19.66 13.02
CA ARG A 375 -10.71 -18.89 12.50
C ARG A 375 -9.45 -19.72 12.56
N LEU A 376 -8.72 -19.79 11.46
CA LEU A 376 -7.48 -20.56 11.39
C LEU A 376 -6.46 -19.84 10.52
N VAL A 377 -5.22 -19.81 10.96
CA VAL A 377 -4.10 -19.33 10.16
C VAL A 377 -3.15 -20.48 9.86
N VAL A 378 -2.92 -20.73 8.58
CA VAL A 378 -1.94 -21.71 8.10
C VAL A 378 -0.61 -21.00 7.92
N THR A 379 0.42 -21.44 8.64
CA THR A 379 1.76 -20.87 8.62
C THR A 379 2.79 -21.88 8.12
N GLY A 380 3.94 -21.40 7.64
CA GLY A 380 5.04 -22.26 7.17
C GLY A 380 5.87 -21.56 6.09
N PRO A 381 7.07 -22.06 5.81
CA PRO A 381 7.95 -21.51 4.79
C PRO A 381 7.34 -21.58 3.39
N ASN A 382 7.97 -20.90 2.42
CA ASN A 382 7.57 -21.03 1.02
C ASN A 382 7.79 -22.48 0.56
N GLY A 383 6.79 -23.03 -0.17
CA GLY A 383 6.83 -24.43 -0.59
C GLY A 383 6.32 -25.45 0.46
N ALA A 384 5.98 -25.06 1.68
CA ALA A 384 5.47 -25.96 2.73
C ALA A 384 4.11 -26.62 2.42
N GLY A 385 3.42 -26.18 1.34
CA GLY A 385 2.15 -26.78 0.92
C GLY A 385 0.91 -25.98 1.34
N LYS A 386 1.04 -24.73 1.82
CA LYS A 386 -0.10 -23.88 2.25
C LYS A 386 -1.17 -23.77 1.17
N SER A 387 -0.81 -23.32 -0.03
CA SER A 387 -1.72 -23.18 -1.17
C SER A 387 -2.29 -24.53 -1.64
N THR A 388 -1.47 -25.58 -1.53
CA THR A 388 -1.90 -26.96 -1.84
C THR A 388 -2.97 -27.44 -0.85
N LEU A 389 -2.78 -27.21 0.46
CA LEU A 389 -3.79 -27.53 1.45
C LEU A 389 -5.10 -26.78 1.17
N LEU A 390 -5.05 -25.47 0.92
CA LEU A 390 -6.26 -24.70 0.60
C LEU A 390 -6.95 -25.20 -0.68
N ALA A 391 -6.19 -25.59 -1.71
CA ALA A 391 -6.75 -26.16 -2.94
C ALA A 391 -7.43 -27.52 -2.70
N VAL A 392 -6.87 -28.38 -1.86
CA VAL A 392 -7.48 -29.65 -1.46
C VAL A 392 -8.76 -29.43 -0.65
N LEU A 393 -8.72 -28.49 0.32
CA LEU A 393 -9.92 -28.14 1.11
C LEU A 393 -11.00 -27.50 0.22
N ALA A 394 -10.64 -26.76 -0.82
CA ALA A 394 -11.56 -26.21 -1.81
C ALA A 394 -12.13 -27.30 -2.77
N GLY A 395 -11.46 -28.44 -2.89
CA GLY A 395 -11.79 -29.49 -3.85
C GLY A 395 -11.33 -29.19 -5.27
N ASP A 396 -10.39 -28.26 -5.42
CA ASP A 396 -9.75 -27.95 -6.70
C ASP A 396 -8.60 -28.93 -6.98
N LEU A 397 -8.14 -29.63 -5.95
CA LEU A 397 -7.10 -30.65 -6.02
C LEU A 397 -7.52 -31.89 -5.21
N GLU A 398 -7.41 -33.08 -5.80
CA GLU A 398 -7.62 -34.32 -5.08
C GLU A 398 -6.44 -34.61 -4.12
N PRO A 399 -6.72 -35.06 -2.89
CA PRO A 399 -5.65 -35.46 -1.97
C PRO A 399 -4.95 -36.72 -2.49
N GLY A 400 -3.63 -36.82 -2.30
CA GLY A 400 -2.86 -38.02 -2.63
C GLY A 400 -3.14 -39.17 -1.66
N ALA A 401 -3.41 -38.84 -0.38
CA ALA A 401 -3.94 -39.74 0.63
C ALA A 401 -4.78 -38.97 1.66
N GLY A 402 -5.59 -39.65 2.42
CA GLY A 402 -6.55 -39.06 3.34
C GLY A 402 -7.88 -38.71 2.63
N THR A 403 -8.75 -38.00 3.33
CA THR A 403 -10.09 -37.66 2.83
C THR A 403 -10.49 -36.24 3.24
N VAL A 404 -11.24 -35.57 2.35
CA VAL A 404 -11.92 -34.31 2.68
C VAL A 404 -13.42 -34.52 2.56
N THR A 405 -14.15 -34.29 3.64
CA THR A 405 -15.61 -34.40 3.66
C THR A 405 -16.23 -33.01 3.89
N ARG A 406 -17.29 -32.71 3.16
CA ARG A 406 -18.08 -31.47 3.31
C ARG A 406 -19.51 -31.81 3.70
N ALA A 407 -20.07 -31.04 4.60
CA ALA A 407 -21.48 -31.18 4.92
C ALA A 407 -22.34 -30.80 3.68
N PRO A 408 -23.53 -31.42 3.52
CA PRO A 408 -24.43 -31.10 2.42
C PRO A 408 -24.72 -29.59 2.31
N SER A 409 -24.74 -29.09 1.09
CA SER A 409 -24.99 -27.66 0.76
C SER A 409 -23.97 -26.64 1.33
N VAL A 410 -22.83 -27.05 1.88
CA VAL A 410 -21.74 -26.15 2.26
C VAL A 410 -21.04 -25.64 1.00
N ARG A 411 -21.01 -24.33 0.85
CA ARG A 411 -20.25 -23.63 -0.19
C ARG A 411 -18.89 -23.21 0.36
N VAL A 412 -17.85 -23.56 -0.36
CA VAL A 412 -16.47 -23.15 -0.08
C VAL A 412 -16.08 -22.09 -1.10
N GLY A 413 -15.58 -20.97 -0.65
CA GLY A 413 -14.99 -19.93 -1.49
C GLY A 413 -13.50 -19.90 -1.29
N ARG A 414 -12.71 -20.02 -2.37
CA ARG A 414 -11.26 -19.93 -2.32
C ARG A 414 -10.77 -18.71 -3.11
N LEU A 415 -9.96 -17.91 -2.47
CA LEU A 415 -9.13 -16.89 -3.11
C LEU A 415 -7.72 -17.51 -3.30
N GLY A 416 -7.38 -17.87 -4.53
CA GLY A 416 -6.07 -18.43 -4.89
C GLY A 416 -4.97 -17.37 -4.97
N GLN A 417 -3.72 -17.75 -5.21
CA GLN A 417 -2.62 -16.78 -5.41
C GLN A 417 -2.69 -16.09 -6.77
N GLU A 418 -3.08 -16.82 -7.80
CA GLU A 418 -3.20 -16.32 -9.17
C GLU A 418 -4.68 -16.10 -9.52
N SER A 419 -4.92 -15.05 -10.30
CA SER A 419 -6.22 -14.76 -10.89
C SER A 419 -6.41 -15.59 -12.16
N ASP A 420 -7.65 -15.96 -12.48
CA ASP A 420 -7.97 -16.57 -13.76
C ASP A 420 -7.54 -15.69 -14.94
N PRO A 421 -7.23 -16.30 -16.11
CA PRO A 421 -6.85 -15.54 -17.30
C PRO A 421 -7.90 -14.46 -17.63
N PRO A 422 -7.46 -13.23 -17.93
CA PRO A 422 -8.40 -12.15 -18.20
C PRO A 422 -9.24 -12.42 -19.45
N GLY A 423 -10.56 -12.36 -19.28
CA GLY A 423 -11.53 -12.43 -20.38
C GLY A 423 -11.92 -11.04 -20.92
N GLY A 424 -12.67 -11.01 -22.02
CA GLY A 424 -13.20 -9.76 -22.60
C GLY A 424 -14.45 -9.21 -21.91
N ARG A 425 -14.98 -9.90 -20.90
CA ARG A 425 -16.17 -9.48 -20.13
C ARG A 425 -15.80 -8.41 -19.10
N THR A 426 -16.76 -7.57 -18.77
CA THR A 426 -16.59 -6.56 -17.73
C THR A 426 -16.62 -7.18 -16.33
N ALA A 427 -16.00 -6.50 -15.37
CA ALA A 427 -15.99 -6.95 -13.97
C ALA A 427 -17.41 -7.02 -13.39
N ALA A 428 -18.29 -6.08 -13.76
CA ALA A 428 -19.68 -6.07 -13.31
C ALA A 428 -20.46 -7.28 -13.85
N GLU A 429 -20.33 -7.61 -15.14
CA GLU A 429 -20.99 -8.77 -15.73
C GLU A 429 -20.60 -10.09 -15.06
N LEU A 430 -19.31 -10.28 -14.75
CA LEU A 430 -18.83 -11.47 -14.04
C LEU A 430 -19.37 -11.55 -12.61
N TYR A 431 -19.40 -10.41 -11.93
CA TYR A 431 -19.93 -10.32 -10.58
C TYR A 431 -21.43 -10.63 -10.53
N ASP A 432 -22.22 -10.00 -11.40
CA ASP A 432 -23.68 -10.17 -11.45
C ASP A 432 -24.07 -11.61 -11.80
N GLU A 433 -23.34 -12.25 -12.74
CA GLU A 433 -23.54 -13.67 -13.04
C GLU A 433 -23.23 -14.56 -11.83
N ARG A 434 -22.12 -14.28 -11.11
CA ARG A 434 -21.75 -15.04 -9.91
C ARG A 434 -22.79 -14.88 -8.82
N LEU A 435 -23.26 -13.66 -8.61
CA LEU A 435 -24.30 -13.35 -7.64
C LEU A 435 -25.63 -14.06 -7.97
N ALA A 436 -26.05 -14.04 -9.25
CA ALA A 436 -27.25 -14.72 -9.73
C ALA A 436 -27.19 -16.25 -9.48
N ARG A 437 -26.06 -16.89 -9.76
CA ARG A 437 -25.83 -18.33 -9.48
C ARG A 437 -25.88 -18.66 -7.98
N SER A 438 -25.67 -17.69 -7.11
CA SER A 438 -25.65 -17.87 -5.65
C SER A 438 -27.00 -17.59 -4.98
N GLY A 439 -28.04 -17.30 -5.78
CA GLY A 439 -29.41 -17.01 -5.31
C GLY A 439 -29.81 -15.54 -5.46
N GLY A 440 -29.02 -14.72 -6.14
CA GLY A 440 -29.38 -13.35 -6.54
C GLY A 440 -29.48 -12.30 -5.43
N SER A 441 -29.24 -12.66 -4.17
CA SER A 441 -29.34 -11.74 -3.03
C SER A 441 -27.95 -11.38 -2.49
N GLY A 442 -27.60 -10.09 -2.58
CA GLY A 442 -26.34 -9.54 -2.08
C GLY A 442 -26.13 -8.10 -2.56
N PRO A 443 -25.14 -7.39 -2.01
CA PRO A 443 -24.81 -6.04 -2.44
C PRO A 443 -24.28 -6.06 -3.89
N GLY A 444 -24.48 -4.97 -4.61
CA GLY A 444 -23.88 -4.75 -5.91
C GLY A 444 -22.34 -4.61 -5.82
N LEU A 445 -21.62 -4.82 -6.93
CA LEU A 445 -20.16 -4.75 -6.96
C LEU A 445 -19.61 -3.42 -6.40
N GLY A 446 -20.27 -2.29 -6.71
CA GLY A 446 -19.89 -0.97 -6.21
C GLY A 446 -20.14 -0.79 -4.70
N GLU A 447 -21.15 -1.48 -4.15
CA GLU A 447 -21.50 -1.39 -2.72
C GLU A 447 -20.51 -2.16 -1.84
N LEU A 448 -19.83 -3.17 -2.40
CA LEU A 448 -18.77 -3.89 -1.70
C LEU A 448 -17.55 -3.03 -1.38
N GLY A 449 -17.36 -1.89 -2.05
CA GLY A 449 -16.20 -1.03 -1.87
C GLY A 449 -14.86 -1.62 -2.38
N LEU A 450 -14.90 -2.70 -3.16
CA LEU A 450 -13.72 -3.36 -3.71
C LEU A 450 -13.28 -2.76 -5.05
N LEU A 451 -14.22 -2.32 -5.88
CA LEU A 451 -13.96 -1.77 -7.20
C LEU A 451 -14.71 -0.46 -7.39
N SER A 452 -14.07 0.49 -8.07
CA SER A 452 -14.73 1.72 -8.50
C SER A 452 -15.79 1.43 -9.57
N GLY A 453 -16.82 2.27 -9.67
CA GLY A 453 -17.80 2.15 -10.76
C GLY A 453 -17.18 2.28 -12.15
N HIS A 454 -16.02 2.93 -12.29
CA HIS A 454 -15.24 2.99 -13.53
C HIS A 454 -14.61 1.62 -13.85
N ASP A 455 -13.89 1.03 -12.88
CA ASP A 455 -13.24 -0.28 -13.07
C ASP A 455 -14.27 -1.40 -13.27
N GLY A 456 -15.44 -1.31 -12.61
CA GLY A 456 -16.53 -2.25 -12.79
C GLY A 456 -17.04 -2.37 -14.24
N ARG A 457 -16.99 -1.29 -15.01
CA ARG A 457 -17.42 -1.24 -16.41
C ARG A 457 -16.33 -1.62 -17.43
N ARG A 458 -15.09 -1.80 -16.99
CA ARG A 458 -13.97 -2.16 -17.88
C ARG A 458 -13.87 -3.66 -18.07
N PRO A 459 -13.41 -4.11 -19.25
CA PRO A 459 -13.02 -5.49 -19.45
C PRO A 459 -11.96 -5.92 -18.43
N VAL A 460 -12.05 -7.17 -17.95
CA VAL A 460 -11.09 -7.68 -16.94
C VAL A 460 -9.65 -7.66 -17.46
N SER A 461 -9.46 -7.83 -18.76
CA SER A 461 -8.14 -7.72 -19.41
C SER A 461 -7.45 -6.36 -19.25
N GLU A 462 -8.23 -5.30 -19.07
CA GLU A 462 -7.72 -3.93 -18.90
C GLU A 462 -7.52 -3.52 -17.44
N LEU A 463 -7.95 -4.36 -16.49
CA LEU A 463 -7.78 -4.08 -15.08
C LEU A 463 -6.32 -4.24 -14.65
N SER A 464 -5.88 -3.38 -13.73
CA SER A 464 -4.59 -3.56 -13.05
C SER A 464 -4.57 -4.86 -12.24
N VAL A 465 -3.39 -5.36 -11.91
CA VAL A 465 -3.23 -6.56 -11.05
C VAL A 465 -4.00 -6.41 -9.74
N GLY A 466 -3.89 -5.26 -9.07
CA GLY A 466 -4.63 -5.00 -7.83
C GLY A 466 -6.14 -4.93 -8.03
N ALA A 467 -6.63 -4.34 -9.13
CA ALA A 467 -8.06 -4.32 -9.43
C ALA A 467 -8.60 -5.72 -9.75
N ARG A 468 -7.83 -6.56 -10.45
CA ARG A 468 -8.18 -7.98 -10.66
C ARG A 468 -8.24 -8.75 -9.35
N ARG A 469 -7.25 -8.56 -8.48
CA ARG A 469 -7.25 -9.20 -7.15
C ARG A 469 -8.47 -8.82 -6.31
N ARG A 470 -8.88 -7.53 -6.36
CA ARG A 470 -10.12 -7.07 -5.71
C ARG A 470 -11.38 -7.67 -6.34
N LEU A 471 -11.38 -7.87 -7.67
CA LEU A 471 -12.47 -8.56 -8.35
C LEU A 471 -12.56 -10.04 -7.92
N ASP A 472 -11.43 -10.75 -7.83
CA ASP A 472 -11.42 -12.14 -7.39
C ASP A 472 -12.00 -12.28 -5.98
N LEU A 473 -11.62 -11.40 -5.08
CA LEU A 473 -12.21 -11.35 -3.73
C LEU A 473 -13.72 -11.08 -3.80
N ALA A 474 -14.16 -10.13 -4.64
CA ALA A 474 -15.58 -9.85 -4.83
C ALA A 474 -16.35 -11.07 -5.37
N LEU A 475 -15.79 -11.80 -6.34
CA LEU A 475 -16.39 -13.01 -6.91
C LEU A 475 -16.49 -14.14 -5.87
N VAL A 476 -15.48 -14.29 -5.01
CA VAL A 476 -15.52 -15.25 -3.90
C VAL A 476 -16.65 -14.90 -2.93
N LEU A 477 -16.78 -13.62 -2.56
CA LEU A 477 -17.81 -13.14 -1.63
C LEU A 477 -19.23 -13.22 -2.25
N ALA A 478 -19.38 -12.94 -3.55
CA ALA A 478 -20.64 -13.11 -4.28
C ALA A 478 -21.16 -14.56 -4.23
N GLY A 479 -20.27 -15.54 -4.11
CA GLY A 479 -20.60 -16.95 -3.90
C GLY A 479 -21.28 -17.25 -2.55
N ARG A 480 -21.31 -16.30 -1.62
CA ARG A 480 -21.84 -16.43 -0.25
C ARG A 480 -21.34 -17.72 0.43
N PRO A 481 -20.04 -17.93 0.57
CA PRO A 481 -19.47 -19.16 1.11
C PRO A 481 -19.75 -19.32 2.61
N HIS A 482 -19.88 -20.57 3.05
CA HIS A 482 -19.86 -20.94 4.47
C HIS A 482 -18.44 -21.09 5.02
N VAL A 483 -17.47 -21.38 4.13
CA VAL A 483 -16.05 -21.49 4.42
C VAL A 483 -15.28 -20.61 3.43
N LEU A 484 -14.50 -19.66 3.95
CA LEU A 484 -13.58 -18.82 3.21
C LEU A 484 -12.15 -19.37 3.34
N LEU A 485 -11.53 -19.69 2.23
CA LEU A 485 -10.14 -20.12 2.14
C LEU A 485 -9.35 -19.04 1.40
N LEU A 486 -8.48 -18.32 2.10
CA LEU A 486 -7.80 -17.14 1.58
C LEU A 486 -6.28 -17.38 1.52
N ASP A 487 -5.74 -17.42 0.30
CA ASP A 487 -4.31 -17.58 0.06
C ASP A 487 -3.68 -16.22 -0.23
N GLU A 488 -2.83 -15.76 0.69
CA GLU A 488 -2.18 -14.45 0.67
C GLU A 488 -3.17 -13.31 0.35
N PRO A 489 -4.21 -13.11 1.18
CA PRO A 489 -5.31 -12.19 0.84
C PRO A 489 -4.89 -10.72 0.82
N THR A 490 -3.75 -10.38 1.40
CA THR A 490 -3.25 -9.00 1.51
C THR A 490 -2.47 -8.55 0.29
N ASN A 491 -2.03 -9.48 -0.57
CA ASN A 491 -1.22 -9.16 -1.73
C ASN A 491 -1.97 -8.24 -2.72
N HIS A 492 -1.30 -7.18 -3.15
CA HIS A 492 -1.82 -6.18 -4.09
C HIS A 492 -3.02 -5.36 -3.61
N LEU A 493 -3.35 -5.42 -2.32
CA LEU A 493 -4.35 -4.56 -1.70
C LEU A 493 -3.69 -3.35 -1.03
N SER A 494 -4.41 -2.23 -0.94
CA SER A 494 -3.94 -1.08 -0.16
C SER A 494 -4.00 -1.39 1.34
N ALA A 495 -3.13 -0.77 2.14
CA ALA A 495 -3.08 -0.99 3.58
C ALA A 495 -4.44 -0.74 4.26
N ALA A 496 -5.17 0.30 3.83
CA ALA A 496 -6.50 0.60 4.35
C ALA A 496 -7.52 -0.51 4.07
N LEU A 497 -7.52 -1.07 2.84
CA LEU A 497 -8.41 -2.17 2.48
C LEU A 497 -8.05 -3.46 3.24
N VAL A 498 -6.76 -3.70 3.47
CA VAL A 498 -6.31 -4.84 4.28
C VAL A 498 -6.80 -4.73 5.71
N ASP A 499 -6.75 -3.54 6.32
CA ASP A 499 -7.27 -3.31 7.67
C ASP A 499 -8.78 -3.52 7.75
N GLU A 500 -9.54 -3.00 6.77
CA GLU A 500 -11.00 -3.19 6.66
C GLU A 500 -11.35 -4.67 6.46
N LEU A 501 -10.64 -5.38 5.58
CA LEU A 501 -10.81 -6.81 5.32
C LEU A 501 -10.51 -7.64 6.58
N THR A 502 -9.39 -7.38 7.26
CA THR A 502 -8.98 -8.11 8.46
C THR A 502 -10.03 -7.98 9.57
N ALA A 503 -10.53 -6.76 9.80
CA ALA A 503 -11.60 -6.53 10.78
C ALA A 503 -12.89 -7.28 10.41
N ALA A 504 -13.27 -7.26 9.14
CA ALA A 504 -14.46 -7.95 8.63
C ALA A 504 -14.33 -9.49 8.70
N LEU A 505 -13.15 -10.04 8.41
CA LEU A 505 -12.88 -11.47 8.54
C LEU A 505 -12.96 -11.93 10.01
N GLY A 506 -12.62 -11.07 10.96
CA GLY A 506 -12.76 -11.35 12.39
C GLY A 506 -14.21 -11.50 12.85
N SER A 507 -15.16 -10.84 12.21
CA SER A 507 -16.58 -10.75 12.64
C SER A 507 -17.56 -11.57 11.80
N THR A 508 -17.18 -12.06 10.61
CA THR A 508 -18.08 -12.83 9.74
C THR A 508 -18.54 -14.15 10.38
N PRO A 509 -19.79 -14.59 10.17
CA PRO A 509 -20.26 -15.88 10.67
C PRO A 509 -19.71 -17.10 9.91
N ALA A 510 -19.13 -16.92 8.72
CA ALA A 510 -18.46 -17.98 7.97
C ALA A 510 -17.18 -18.46 8.67
N ALA A 511 -16.77 -19.71 8.45
CA ALA A 511 -15.44 -20.16 8.82
C ALA A 511 -14.38 -19.52 7.92
N VAL A 512 -13.25 -19.11 8.49
CA VAL A 512 -12.16 -18.44 7.76
C VAL A 512 -10.84 -19.17 7.99
N VAL A 513 -10.19 -19.57 6.90
CA VAL A 513 -8.83 -20.10 6.87
C VAL A 513 -7.96 -19.18 6.04
N ILE A 514 -6.89 -18.65 6.63
CA ILE A 514 -5.94 -17.77 5.94
C ILE A 514 -4.58 -18.48 5.86
N ALA A 515 -4.03 -18.60 4.67
CA ALA A 515 -2.61 -18.91 4.48
C ALA A 515 -1.87 -17.61 4.20
N THR A 516 -0.87 -17.27 5.01
CA THR A 516 -0.12 -16.04 4.84
C THR A 516 1.27 -16.09 5.45
N HIS A 517 2.14 -15.25 4.91
CA HIS A 517 3.43 -14.87 5.51
C HIS A 517 3.48 -13.37 5.89
N ASP A 518 2.40 -12.62 5.67
CA ASP A 518 2.29 -11.20 6.06
C ASP A 518 2.42 -11.06 7.59
N ARG A 519 3.54 -10.48 8.03
CA ARG A 519 3.88 -10.34 9.46
C ARG A 519 2.84 -9.51 10.23
N GLN A 520 2.26 -8.49 9.60
CA GLN A 520 1.25 -7.66 10.26
C GLN A 520 -0.09 -8.41 10.36
N LEU A 521 -0.51 -9.11 9.31
CA LEU A 521 -1.71 -9.95 9.38
C LEU A 521 -1.56 -11.05 10.45
N LEU A 522 -0.36 -11.61 10.58
CA LEU A 522 -0.05 -12.54 11.66
C LEU A 522 -0.15 -11.90 13.05
N ARG A 523 0.26 -10.63 13.23
CA ARG A 523 0.09 -9.86 14.48
C ARG A 523 -1.39 -9.56 14.73
N ASP A 524 -2.12 -9.07 13.72
CA ASP A 524 -3.54 -8.73 13.80
C ASP A 524 -4.43 -9.94 14.12
N THR A 525 -4.01 -11.14 13.70
CA THR A 525 -4.68 -12.41 13.95
C THR A 525 -3.99 -13.25 15.04
N ALA A 526 -3.28 -12.63 15.99
CA ALA A 526 -2.51 -13.34 17.03
C ALA A 526 -3.38 -14.26 17.91
N SER A 527 -4.66 -13.92 18.09
CA SER A 527 -5.64 -14.70 18.83
C SER A 527 -6.20 -15.92 18.06
N TRP A 528 -5.94 -16.02 16.75
CA TRP A 528 -6.44 -17.12 15.93
C TRP A 528 -5.56 -18.37 16.09
N PRO A 529 -6.14 -19.59 16.13
CA PRO A 529 -5.39 -20.84 16.09
C PRO A 529 -4.43 -20.89 14.89
N ARG A 530 -3.27 -21.52 15.10
CA ARG A 530 -2.22 -21.68 14.08
C ARG A 530 -2.08 -23.12 13.66
N LEU A 531 -1.99 -23.38 12.35
CA LEU A 531 -1.64 -24.67 11.78
C LEU A 531 -0.27 -24.54 11.08
N PRO A 532 0.83 -24.97 11.70
CA PRO A 532 2.15 -24.96 11.07
C PRO A 532 2.29 -26.13 10.08
N LEU A 533 2.77 -25.85 8.87
CA LEU A 533 3.09 -26.85 7.84
C LEU A 533 4.60 -27.03 7.66
#